data_6285dd00e580df943c138f98ae973fb6
#
_entry.id   6285dd00e580df943c138f98ae973fb6
#
_cell.length_a   1.000
_cell.length_b   1.000
_cell.length_c   1.000
_cell.angle_alpha   90.00
_cell.angle_beta   90.00
_cell.angle_gamma   90.00
#
_symmetry.space_group_name_H-M   'P 1'
#
loop_
_entity.id
_entity.type
_entity.pdbx_description
1 polymer ?
#
loop_
_entity_poly.entity_id
_entity_poly.type
_entity_poly.pdbx_seq_one_letter_code
_entity_poly.pdbx_strand_id
1 'polypeptide(L)'
;ERYGKFGQIMPQEEFLLLMQACDVFDLVELEAEFVAANREALAIHECDRRLYPGVSIHPAFPECSKKWLKRFRERGLVWVGELVHYRANRGDYDSAEWIRLFELAEEFGMIVQLHSSPSVIRLAKRLPELKIVNSHVEIPLLKELAACPGVMLDVSGFAGGLRFNSMEYALREMGPDRLLFGTDFTVYEPESFLLRSRHAFPDPEMRGKLYFGNLLSLLASAGA
;
A
#
# COMPACT_ATOMS: atom_id res chain seq x y z
N GLU A 1 -6.82 -10.67 -17.96
CA GLU A 1 -7.18 -9.89 -19.16
C GLU A 1 -7.71 -8.47 -18.86
N ARG A 2 -8.39 -8.21 -17.72
CA ARG A 2 -8.92 -6.88 -17.39
C ARG A 2 -7.83 -5.84 -17.08
N TYR A 3 -6.70 -6.25 -16.56
CA TYR A 3 -5.56 -5.35 -16.24
C TYR A 3 -4.55 -5.20 -17.38
N GLY A 4 -4.54 -6.07 -18.38
CA GLY A 4 -3.63 -6.00 -19.53
C GLY A 4 -3.88 -4.86 -20.52
N LYS A 5 -4.94 -4.07 -20.32
CA LYS A 5 -5.28 -2.91 -21.18
C LYS A 5 -4.83 -1.56 -20.62
N PHE A 6 -4.22 -1.50 -19.44
CA PHE A 6 -3.79 -0.24 -18.81
C PHE A 6 -2.60 0.44 -19.51
N GLY A 7 -1.99 -0.17 -20.52
CA GLY A 7 -1.01 0.48 -21.37
C GLY A 7 -1.58 1.35 -22.50
N GLN A 8 -2.89 1.45 -22.63
CA GLN A 8 -3.55 2.35 -23.58
C GLN A 8 -4.18 3.51 -22.82
N ILE A 9 -3.98 4.74 -23.28
CA ILE A 9 -4.66 5.93 -22.76
C ILE A 9 -6.17 5.69 -22.90
N MET A 10 -6.79 5.37 -21.77
CA MET A 10 -8.24 5.16 -21.70
C MET A 10 -8.90 6.52 -21.44
N PRO A 11 -9.97 6.88 -22.17
CA PRO A 11 -10.73 8.08 -21.84
C PRO A 11 -11.16 8.06 -20.38
N GLN A 12 -11.11 9.20 -19.71
CA GLN A 12 -11.42 9.31 -18.28
C GLN A 12 -12.80 8.75 -17.92
N GLU A 13 -13.76 8.88 -18.83
CA GLU A 13 -15.12 8.34 -18.67
C GLU A 13 -15.15 6.82 -18.67
N GLU A 14 -14.37 6.16 -19.55
CA GLU A 14 -14.25 4.70 -19.57
C GLU A 14 -13.50 4.19 -18.32
N PHE A 15 -12.50 4.93 -17.85
CA PHE A 15 -11.79 4.60 -16.61
C PHE A 15 -12.73 4.69 -15.41
N LEU A 16 -13.55 5.74 -15.31
CA LEU A 16 -14.53 5.90 -14.24
C LEU A 16 -15.62 4.81 -14.30
N LEU A 17 -16.10 4.45 -15.49
CA LEU A 17 -17.05 3.36 -15.69
C LEU A 17 -16.44 2.01 -15.31
N LEU A 18 -15.18 1.76 -15.67
CA LEU A 18 -14.46 0.55 -15.27
C LEU A 18 -14.29 0.50 -13.75
N MET A 19 -13.97 1.62 -13.12
CA MET A 19 -13.83 1.73 -11.66
C MET A 19 -15.17 1.49 -10.96
N GLN A 20 -16.28 2.02 -11.50
CA GLN A 20 -17.63 1.77 -10.97
C GLN A 20 -18.09 0.33 -11.20
N ALA A 21 -17.76 -0.26 -12.34
CA ALA A 21 -18.06 -1.67 -12.62
C ALA A 21 -17.30 -2.63 -11.71
N CYS A 22 -16.12 -2.23 -11.21
CA CYS A 22 -15.36 -3.02 -10.24
C CYS A 22 -15.97 -3.05 -8.83
N ASP A 23 -16.95 -2.17 -8.53
CA ASP A 23 -17.63 -2.12 -7.24
C ASP A 23 -18.86 -3.02 -7.13
N VAL A 24 -19.24 -3.70 -8.20
CA VAL A 24 -20.45 -4.54 -8.28
C VAL A 24 -20.09 -5.99 -8.62
N PHE A 25 -19.28 -6.64 -7.76
CA PHE A 25 -19.04 -8.08 -7.88
C PHE A 25 -19.95 -8.88 -6.94
N ASP A 26 -20.50 -9.97 -7.46
CA ASP A 26 -20.94 -11.07 -6.62
C ASP A 26 -19.77 -11.55 -5.74
N LEU A 27 -20.03 -11.84 -4.46
CA LEU A 27 -19.01 -12.28 -3.50
C LEU A 27 -18.21 -13.50 -3.98
N VAL A 28 -18.83 -14.40 -4.76
CA VAL A 28 -18.16 -15.59 -5.32
C VAL A 28 -17.16 -15.21 -6.41
N GLU A 29 -17.51 -14.27 -7.28
CA GLU A 29 -16.60 -13.75 -8.30
C GLU A 29 -15.44 -12.99 -7.66
N LEU A 30 -15.73 -12.18 -6.63
CA LEU A 30 -14.74 -11.43 -5.87
C LEU A 30 -13.72 -12.35 -5.19
N GLU A 31 -14.16 -13.44 -4.57
CA GLU A 31 -13.22 -14.41 -3.95
C GLU A 31 -12.34 -15.08 -5.00
N ALA A 32 -12.88 -15.44 -6.15
CA ALA A 32 -12.11 -16.03 -7.24
C ALA A 32 -11.05 -15.08 -7.81
N GLU A 33 -11.38 -13.80 -7.99
CA GLU A 33 -10.44 -12.77 -8.45
C GLU A 33 -9.33 -12.53 -7.42
N PHE A 34 -9.68 -12.45 -6.14
CA PHE A 34 -8.75 -12.31 -5.04
C PHE A 34 -7.74 -13.47 -4.98
N VAL A 35 -8.20 -14.72 -5.14
CA VAL A 35 -7.34 -15.90 -5.20
C VAL A 35 -6.44 -15.88 -6.43
N ALA A 36 -6.96 -15.49 -7.60
CA ALA A 36 -6.20 -15.38 -8.84
C ALA A 36 -5.08 -14.34 -8.73
N ALA A 37 -5.38 -13.14 -8.20
CA ALA A 37 -4.41 -12.08 -8.00
C ALA A 37 -3.24 -12.51 -7.09
N ASN A 38 -3.52 -13.19 -5.99
CA ASN A 38 -2.49 -13.71 -5.10
C ASN A 38 -1.63 -14.81 -5.74
N ARG A 39 -2.22 -15.68 -6.60
CA ARG A 39 -1.45 -16.68 -7.37
C ARG A 39 -0.52 -16.02 -8.37
N GLU A 40 -1.01 -15.02 -9.09
CA GLU A 40 -0.23 -14.26 -10.07
C GLU A 40 0.93 -13.52 -9.40
N ALA A 41 0.69 -12.87 -8.26
CA ALA A 41 1.71 -12.19 -7.47
C ALA A 41 2.87 -13.14 -7.09
N LEU A 42 2.56 -14.36 -6.63
CA LEU A 42 3.58 -15.37 -6.35
C LEU A 42 4.32 -15.83 -7.61
N ALA A 43 3.61 -16.05 -8.72
CA ALA A 43 4.22 -16.47 -9.97
C ALA A 43 5.18 -15.39 -10.52
N ILE A 44 4.82 -14.12 -10.43
CA ILE A 44 5.69 -13.00 -10.81
C ILE A 44 6.98 -13.01 -9.97
N HIS A 45 6.88 -13.18 -8.67
CA HIS A 45 8.04 -13.27 -7.79
C HIS A 45 8.92 -14.50 -8.09
N GLU A 46 8.32 -15.63 -8.44
CA GLU A 46 9.06 -16.84 -8.84
C GLU A 46 9.83 -16.63 -10.16
N CYS A 47 9.29 -15.83 -11.07
CA CYS A 47 9.97 -15.47 -12.33
C CYS A 47 11.09 -14.46 -12.12
N ASP A 48 10.93 -13.49 -11.22
CA ASP A 48 11.94 -12.47 -10.92
C ASP A 48 11.93 -12.11 -9.42
N ARG A 49 12.93 -12.56 -8.69
CA ARG A 49 13.08 -12.34 -7.25
C ARG A 49 13.28 -10.88 -6.84
N ARG A 50 13.58 -10.00 -7.79
CA ARG A 50 13.65 -8.54 -7.54
C ARG A 50 12.26 -7.91 -7.38
N LEU A 51 11.22 -8.58 -7.88
CA LEU A 51 9.83 -8.16 -7.72
C LEU A 51 9.30 -8.71 -6.40
N TYR A 52 8.97 -7.82 -5.47
CA TYR A 52 8.54 -8.17 -4.12
C TYR A 52 7.03 -7.86 -3.97
N PRO A 53 6.15 -8.84 -4.22
CA PRO A 53 4.72 -8.61 -4.23
C PRO A 53 4.12 -8.54 -2.83
N GLY A 54 3.03 -7.77 -2.71
CA GLY A 54 2.15 -7.81 -1.56
C GLY A 54 1.02 -8.84 -1.71
N VAL A 55 0.65 -9.48 -0.60
CA VAL A 55 -0.55 -10.32 -0.54
C VAL A 55 -1.79 -9.45 -0.42
N SER A 56 -2.82 -9.74 -1.19
CA SER A 56 -4.16 -9.17 -0.99
C SER A 56 -4.92 -10.00 0.04
N ILE A 57 -5.67 -9.33 0.92
CA ILE A 57 -6.57 -9.94 1.90
C ILE A 57 -7.92 -9.22 1.90
N HIS A 58 -8.98 -9.89 2.33
CA HIS A 58 -10.33 -9.34 2.32
C HIS A 58 -11.13 -9.76 3.55
N PRO A 59 -11.81 -8.83 4.27
CA PRO A 59 -12.51 -9.12 5.51
C PRO A 59 -13.72 -10.05 5.32
N ALA A 60 -14.36 -10.07 4.15
CA ALA A 60 -15.44 -11.01 3.85
C ALA A 60 -14.96 -12.47 3.68
N PHE A 61 -13.66 -12.70 3.47
CA PHE A 61 -13.07 -14.03 3.27
C PHE A 61 -11.94 -14.30 4.28
N PRO A 62 -12.23 -14.32 5.58
CA PRO A 62 -11.20 -14.36 6.62
C PRO A 62 -10.34 -15.63 6.56
N GLU A 63 -10.94 -16.79 6.34
CA GLU A 63 -10.20 -18.05 6.25
C GLU A 63 -9.32 -18.15 5.00
N CYS A 64 -9.80 -17.63 3.88
CA CYS A 64 -9.00 -17.52 2.68
C CYS A 64 -7.83 -16.54 2.86
N SER A 65 -8.10 -15.36 3.43
CA SER A 65 -7.10 -14.35 3.75
C SER A 65 -6.00 -14.89 4.68
N LYS A 66 -6.38 -15.59 5.74
CA LYS A 66 -5.45 -16.26 6.66
C LYS A 66 -4.53 -17.26 5.96
N LYS A 67 -5.07 -18.10 5.07
CA LYS A 67 -4.27 -19.06 4.28
C LYS A 67 -3.25 -18.34 3.39
N TRP A 68 -3.64 -17.21 2.77
CA TRP A 68 -2.76 -16.45 1.92
C TRP A 68 -1.68 -15.70 2.70
N LEU A 69 -1.99 -15.08 3.83
CA LEU A 69 -1.00 -14.48 4.72
C LEU A 69 0.08 -15.50 5.10
N LYS A 70 -0.34 -16.67 5.59
CA LYS A 70 0.58 -17.78 5.93
C LYS A 70 1.44 -18.19 4.74
N ARG A 71 0.82 -18.38 3.56
CA ARG A 71 1.52 -18.83 2.35
C ARG A 71 2.58 -17.85 1.85
N PHE A 72 2.31 -16.53 1.96
CA PHE A 72 3.29 -15.50 1.63
C PHE A 72 4.43 -15.48 2.66
N ARG A 73 4.09 -15.51 3.95
CA ARG A 73 5.08 -15.54 5.02
C ARG A 73 6.03 -16.74 4.92
N GLU A 74 5.52 -17.94 4.62
CA GLU A 74 6.32 -19.15 4.42
C GLU A 74 7.32 -19.02 3.24
N ARG A 75 7.11 -18.09 2.33
CA ARG A 75 8.00 -17.77 1.20
C ARG A 75 8.95 -16.60 1.48
N GLY A 76 8.96 -16.08 2.69
CA GLY A 76 9.74 -14.90 3.05
C GLY A 76 9.13 -13.58 2.56
N LEU A 77 7.90 -13.59 2.04
CA LEU A 77 7.19 -12.40 1.60
C LEU A 77 6.39 -11.82 2.78
N VAL A 78 6.70 -10.60 3.16
CA VAL A 78 6.18 -9.95 4.38
C VAL A 78 5.26 -8.76 4.10
N TRP A 79 4.87 -8.52 2.85
CA TRP A 79 4.07 -7.36 2.47
C TRP A 79 2.61 -7.72 2.24
N VAL A 80 1.71 -6.93 2.84
CA VAL A 80 0.24 -7.05 2.68
C VAL A 80 -0.26 -5.79 1.99
N GLY A 81 -0.99 -5.93 0.89
CA GLY A 81 -1.59 -4.77 0.19
C GLY A 81 -0.78 -4.32 -1.03
N GLU A 82 -1.06 -3.16 -1.61
CA GLU A 82 -1.90 -2.08 -1.04
C GLU A 82 -3.37 -2.52 -0.93
N LEU A 83 -3.97 -2.27 0.23
CA LEU A 83 -5.40 -2.50 0.46
C LEU A 83 -6.16 -1.18 0.31
N VAL A 84 -7.21 -1.19 -0.52
CA VAL A 84 -8.03 -0.01 -0.79
C VAL A 84 -9.39 -0.17 -0.15
N HIS A 85 -9.68 0.61 0.91
CA HIS A 85 -10.85 0.44 1.77
C HIS A 85 -12.21 0.69 1.08
N TYR A 86 -12.26 1.61 0.14
CA TYR A 86 -13.50 1.96 -0.57
C TYR A 86 -13.82 1.03 -1.76
N ARG A 87 -12.91 0.10 -2.10
CA ARG A 87 -13.14 -0.88 -3.16
C ARG A 87 -13.67 -2.19 -2.58
N ALA A 88 -14.56 -2.83 -3.34
CA ALA A 88 -15.07 -4.17 -3.04
C ALA A 88 -15.68 -4.30 -1.62
N ASN A 89 -16.38 -3.25 -1.14
CA ASN A 89 -17.05 -3.21 0.16
C ASN A 89 -16.14 -3.58 1.36
N ARG A 90 -14.85 -3.22 1.30
CA ARG A 90 -13.88 -3.55 2.36
C ARG A 90 -14.12 -2.81 3.66
N GLY A 91 -14.79 -1.65 3.62
CA GLY A 91 -15.09 -0.86 4.82
C GLY A 91 -13.85 -0.28 5.52
N ASP A 92 -14.06 0.32 6.67
CA ASP A 92 -13.01 0.96 7.46
C ASP A 92 -12.03 -0.07 8.06
N TYR A 93 -10.73 0.24 8.03
CA TYR A 93 -9.66 -0.65 8.51
C TYR A 93 -9.70 -0.95 10.00
N ASP A 94 -10.40 -0.15 10.79
CA ASP A 94 -10.61 -0.37 12.22
C ASP A 94 -11.89 -1.16 12.56
N SER A 95 -12.58 -1.72 11.57
CA SER A 95 -13.71 -2.65 11.79
C SER A 95 -13.24 -3.95 12.44
N ALA A 96 -14.15 -4.65 13.12
CA ALA A 96 -13.82 -5.87 13.85
C ALA A 96 -13.28 -6.99 12.94
N GLU A 97 -13.76 -7.03 11.68
CA GLU A 97 -13.35 -8.00 10.67
C GLU A 97 -11.92 -7.74 10.21
N TRP A 98 -11.56 -6.47 9.96
CA TRP A 98 -10.22 -6.08 9.60
C TRP A 98 -9.22 -6.26 10.74
N ILE A 99 -9.59 -5.87 11.96
CA ILE A 99 -8.71 -6.00 13.13
C ILE A 99 -8.22 -7.43 13.29
N ARG A 100 -9.10 -8.43 13.16
CA ARG A 100 -8.71 -9.86 13.28
C ARG A 100 -7.67 -10.28 12.24
N LEU A 101 -7.75 -9.74 11.01
CA LEU A 101 -6.77 -10.02 9.97
C LEU A 101 -5.45 -9.27 10.20
N PHE A 102 -5.52 -8.06 10.73
CA PHE A 102 -4.33 -7.27 11.04
C PHE A 102 -3.60 -7.76 12.30
N GLU A 103 -4.31 -8.25 13.31
CA GLU A 103 -3.72 -8.96 14.45
C GLU A 103 -2.90 -10.18 13.98
N LEU A 104 -3.42 -10.92 13.00
CA LEU A 104 -2.69 -12.04 12.41
C LEU A 104 -1.49 -11.58 11.57
N ALA A 105 -1.62 -10.48 10.82
CA ALA A 105 -0.49 -9.89 10.09
C ALA A 105 0.61 -9.40 11.04
N GLU A 106 0.23 -8.80 12.17
CA GLU A 106 1.15 -8.40 13.24
C GLU A 106 1.87 -9.60 13.86
N GLU A 107 1.12 -10.67 14.22
CA GLU A 107 1.69 -11.94 14.72
C GLU A 107 2.72 -12.54 13.76
N PHE A 108 2.47 -12.46 12.46
CA PHE A 108 3.40 -12.91 11.42
C PHE A 108 4.55 -11.92 11.15
N GLY A 109 4.59 -10.77 11.82
CA GLY A 109 5.57 -9.72 11.61
C GLY A 109 5.48 -9.05 10.26
N MET A 110 4.32 -9.09 9.59
CA MET A 110 4.13 -8.55 8.26
C MET A 110 3.93 -7.03 8.27
N ILE A 111 4.22 -6.40 7.13
CA ILE A 111 4.01 -4.98 6.86
C ILE A 111 2.67 -4.84 6.14
N VAL A 112 1.82 -3.92 6.57
CA VAL A 112 0.50 -3.70 5.96
C VAL A 112 0.48 -2.34 5.27
N GLN A 113 0.33 -2.33 3.95
CA GLN A 113 0.17 -1.11 3.16
C GLN A 113 -1.31 -0.83 2.92
N LEU A 114 -1.73 0.37 3.29
CA LEU A 114 -3.13 0.79 3.31
C LEU A 114 -3.31 2.09 2.55
N HIS A 115 -4.32 2.15 1.72
CA HIS A 115 -4.75 3.41 1.10
C HIS A 115 -5.13 4.43 2.17
N SER A 116 -4.69 5.66 2.01
CA SER A 116 -4.86 6.73 3.00
C SER A 116 -6.32 6.93 3.40
N SER A 117 -6.59 6.91 4.68
CA SER A 117 -7.89 7.24 5.26
C SER A 117 -7.79 7.53 6.76
N PRO A 118 -8.76 8.20 7.38
CA PRO A 118 -8.79 8.37 8.83
C PRO A 118 -8.80 7.05 9.62
N SER A 119 -9.27 5.95 9.02
CA SER A 119 -9.28 4.63 9.68
C SER A 119 -7.87 4.03 9.85
N VAL A 120 -6.87 4.46 9.05
CA VAL A 120 -5.46 4.08 9.25
C VAL A 120 -4.95 4.59 10.60
N ILE A 121 -5.31 5.83 10.96
CA ILE A 121 -4.90 6.44 12.24
C ILE A 121 -5.56 5.71 13.42
N ARG A 122 -6.84 5.36 13.30
CA ARG A 122 -7.57 4.60 14.33
C ARG A 122 -6.99 3.20 14.51
N LEU A 123 -6.68 2.53 13.38
CA LEU A 123 -6.00 1.24 13.38
C LEU A 123 -4.62 1.31 14.05
N ALA A 124 -3.77 2.27 13.66
CA ALA A 124 -2.43 2.45 14.24
C ALA A 124 -2.45 2.69 15.75
N LYS A 125 -3.46 3.42 16.26
CA LYS A 125 -3.67 3.60 17.70
C LYS A 125 -4.12 2.33 18.41
N ARG A 126 -4.84 1.45 17.72
CA ARG A 126 -5.37 0.20 18.27
C ARG A 126 -4.35 -0.94 18.22
N LEU A 127 -3.53 -1.00 17.18
CA LEU A 127 -2.45 -1.97 16.98
C LEU A 127 -1.11 -1.22 16.82
N PRO A 128 -0.50 -0.74 17.92
CA PRO A 128 0.68 0.13 17.86
C PRO A 128 1.95 -0.59 17.38
N GLU A 129 2.01 -1.92 17.47
CA GLU A 129 3.15 -2.72 17.02
C GLU A 129 3.02 -3.14 15.55
N LEU A 130 1.84 -2.96 14.94
CA LEU A 130 1.62 -3.26 13.52
C LEU A 130 2.44 -2.30 12.66
N LYS A 131 3.24 -2.85 11.76
CA LYS A 131 4.01 -2.08 10.78
C LYS A 131 3.08 -1.62 9.67
N ILE A 132 2.76 -0.35 9.62
CA ILE A 132 1.83 0.23 8.65
C ILE A 132 2.57 1.13 7.67
N VAL A 133 2.29 0.98 6.39
CA VAL A 133 2.62 1.95 5.35
C VAL A 133 1.32 2.60 4.89
N ASN A 134 1.16 3.90 5.17
CA ASN A 134 0.05 4.68 4.63
C ASN A 134 0.40 5.09 3.20
N SER A 135 -0.38 4.64 2.23
CA SER A 135 -0.20 5.05 0.84
C SER A 135 -0.71 6.47 0.63
N HIS A 136 0.03 7.22 -0.17
CA HIS A 136 -0.30 8.56 -0.63
C HIS A 136 -0.25 9.66 0.44
N VAL A 137 0.07 10.86 -0.01
CA VAL A 137 0.18 12.04 0.85
C VAL A 137 -1.19 12.71 0.98
N GLU A 138 -1.89 12.46 2.07
CA GLU A 138 -3.10 13.19 2.43
C GLU A 138 -2.78 14.26 3.48
N ILE A 139 -2.58 15.51 3.02
CA ILE A 139 -2.11 16.63 3.86
C ILE A 139 -2.91 16.79 5.16
N PRO A 140 -4.26 16.72 5.16
CA PRO A 140 -5.03 16.83 6.39
C PRO A 140 -4.73 15.78 7.46
N LEU A 141 -4.24 14.58 7.05
CA LEU A 141 -3.97 13.46 7.95
C LEU A 141 -2.52 13.41 8.46
N LEU A 142 -1.59 14.17 7.85
CA LEU A 142 -0.15 14.05 8.10
C LEU A 142 0.23 14.22 9.56
N LYS A 143 -0.33 15.19 10.27
CA LYS A 143 0.00 15.42 11.68
C LYS A 143 -0.41 14.27 12.58
N GLU A 144 -1.57 13.67 12.32
CA GLU A 144 -2.05 12.55 13.12
C GLU A 144 -1.29 11.27 12.76
N LEU A 145 -0.96 11.03 11.48
CA LEU A 145 -0.09 9.95 11.05
C LEU A 145 1.31 10.07 11.66
N ALA A 146 1.86 11.29 11.70
CA ALA A 146 3.15 11.56 12.31
C ALA A 146 3.18 11.23 13.82
N ALA A 147 2.05 11.37 14.51
CA ALA A 147 1.90 11.02 15.93
C ALA A 147 1.82 9.49 16.17
N CYS A 148 1.74 8.66 15.11
CA CYS A 148 1.74 7.20 15.19
C CYS A 148 3.14 6.67 14.82
N PRO A 149 3.99 6.25 15.79
CA PRO A 149 5.40 5.90 15.53
C PRO A 149 5.58 4.73 14.56
N GLY A 150 4.68 3.74 14.57
CA GLY A 150 4.70 2.55 13.71
C GLY A 150 4.26 2.81 12.26
N VAL A 151 3.86 4.05 11.92
CA VAL A 151 3.38 4.38 10.58
C VAL A 151 4.48 5.00 9.75
N MET A 152 4.73 4.42 8.57
CA MET A 152 5.48 5.01 7.47
C MET A 152 4.52 5.57 6.42
N LEU A 153 5.00 6.42 5.54
CA LEU A 153 4.23 7.06 4.48
C LEU A 153 4.93 6.88 3.15
N ASP A 154 4.25 6.38 2.13
CA ASP A 154 4.76 6.49 0.77
C ASP A 154 4.32 7.79 0.10
N VAL A 155 5.19 8.36 -0.71
CA VAL A 155 4.94 9.63 -1.40
C VAL A 155 4.33 9.42 -2.81
N SER A 156 3.59 8.34 -3.00
CA SER A 156 2.93 8.01 -4.27
C SER A 156 1.59 8.75 -4.48
N GLY A 157 0.94 8.45 -5.60
CA GLY A 157 -0.38 8.95 -5.92
C GLY A 157 -0.43 10.43 -6.31
N PHE A 158 -1.62 10.94 -6.58
CA PHE A 158 -1.82 12.31 -7.06
C PHE A 158 -1.14 13.37 -6.19
N ALA A 159 -1.30 13.28 -4.89
CA ALA A 159 -0.75 14.28 -3.97
C ALA A 159 0.78 14.24 -3.91
N GLY A 160 1.41 13.07 -3.99
CA GLY A 160 2.86 12.93 -4.00
C GLY A 160 3.51 13.51 -5.26
N GLY A 161 2.97 13.17 -6.43
CA GLY A 161 3.58 13.54 -7.71
C GLY A 161 3.15 14.90 -8.26
N LEU A 162 1.91 15.30 -8.07
CA LEU A 162 1.32 16.45 -8.78
C LEU A 162 0.92 17.62 -7.89
N ARG A 163 0.57 17.39 -6.62
CA ARG A 163 0.16 18.46 -5.72
C ARG A 163 1.37 19.27 -5.24
N PHE A 164 1.28 20.59 -5.35
CA PHE A 164 2.34 21.52 -4.94
C PHE A 164 2.72 21.35 -3.47
N ASN A 165 4.02 21.24 -3.19
CA ASN A 165 4.62 21.10 -1.86
C ASN A 165 4.15 19.90 -1.01
N SER A 166 3.47 18.90 -1.57
CA SER A 166 2.99 17.75 -0.80
C SER A 166 4.11 16.89 -0.21
N MET A 167 5.17 16.66 -0.98
CA MET A 167 6.35 15.91 -0.50
C MET A 167 7.12 16.69 0.58
N GLU A 168 7.21 18.01 0.45
CA GLU A 168 7.84 18.89 1.44
C GLU A 168 7.04 18.90 2.76
N TYR A 169 5.70 18.91 2.67
CA TYR A 169 4.85 18.74 3.86
C TYR A 169 5.03 17.35 4.49
N ALA A 170 5.07 16.30 3.70
CA ALA A 170 5.31 14.95 4.20
C ALA A 170 6.67 14.85 4.91
N LEU A 171 7.73 15.40 4.30
CA LEU A 171 9.07 15.45 4.92
C LEU A 171 9.08 16.19 6.25
N ARG A 172 8.40 17.33 6.33
CA ARG A 172 8.34 18.15 7.54
C ARG A 172 7.61 17.44 8.69
N GLU A 173 6.49 16.79 8.41
CA GLU A 173 5.65 16.18 9.46
C GLU A 173 6.14 14.77 9.84
N MET A 174 6.55 13.93 8.87
CA MET A 174 6.97 12.55 9.11
C MET A 174 8.46 12.41 9.40
N GLY A 175 9.29 13.35 8.93
CA GLY A 175 10.74 13.23 8.94
C GLY A 175 11.29 12.30 7.85
N PRO A 176 12.61 12.34 7.57
CA PRO A 176 13.21 11.63 6.43
C PRO A 176 13.24 10.10 6.61
N ASP A 177 13.16 9.60 7.84
CA ASP A 177 13.31 8.18 8.16
C ASP A 177 12.01 7.37 8.04
N ARG A 178 10.86 8.05 7.87
CA ARG A 178 9.55 7.41 7.76
C ARG A 178 8.86 7.62 6.40
N LEU A 179 9.62 8.00 5.38
CA LEU A 179 9.11 8.19 4.02
C LEU A 179 9.63 7.11 3.08
N LEU A 180 8.75 6.60 2.24
CA LEU A 180 9.05 5.63 1.19
C LEU A 180 8.76 6.24 -0.17
N PHE A 181 9.58 5.90 -1.17
CA PHE A 181 9.31 6.27 -2.55
C PHE A 181 8.28 5.31 -3.15
N GLY A 182 7.26 5.87 -3.77
CA GLY A 182 6.25 5.17 -4.54
C GLY A 182 5.79 6.04 -5.71
N THR A 183 5.18 5.44 -6.71
CA THR A 183 4.68 6.14 -7.91
C THR A 183 3.20 5.94 -8.16
N ASP A 184 2.63 4.85 -7.64
CA ASP A 184 1.29 4.41 -8.00
C ASP A 184 1.19 4.07 -9.52
N PHE A 185 2.29 3.50 -10.05
CA PHE A 185 2.33 2.95 -11.40
C PHE A 185 1.35 1.75 -11.46
N THR A 186 0.48 1.66 -12.38
CA THR A 186 0.32 2.19 -13.75
C THR A 186 -0.62 3.40 -13.88
N VAL A 187 -1.03 4.01 -12.75
CA VAL A 187 -1.94 5.17 -12.76
C VAL A 187 -1.18 6.45 -13.13
N TYR A 188 0.06 6.57 -12.68
CA TYR A 188 0.89 7.76 -12.90
C TYR A 188 2.25 7.43 -13.51
N GLU A 189 2.83 8.39 -14.24
CA GLU A 189 4.16 8.30 -14.81
C GLU A 189 5.24 8.42 -13.72
N PRO A 190 6.15 7.43 -13.57
CA PRO A 190 7.18 7.43 -12.54
C PRO A 190 8.13 8.62 -12.59
N GLU A 191 8.40 9.16 -13.77
CA GLU A 191 9.32 10.28 -13.99
C GLU A 191 8.90 11.54 -13.25
N SER A 192 7.58 11.80 -13.13
CA SER A 192 7.06 12.95 -12.39
C SER A 192 7.42 12.86 -10.91
N PHE A 193 7.34 11.68 -10.31
CA PHE A 193 7.71 11.43 -8.92
C PHE A 193 9.21 11.52 -8.70
N LEU A 194 10.02 11.00 -9.61
CA LEU A 194 11.48 11.13 -9.57
C LEU A 194 11.92 12.59 -9.62
N LEU A 195 11.33 13.38 -10.53
CA LEU A 195 11.63 14.80 -10.63
C LEU A 195 11.22 15.57 -9.37
N ARG A 196 9.99 15.34 -8.90
CA ARG A 196 9.46 15.99 -7.68
C ARG A 196 10.29 15.63 -6.44
N SER A 197 10.65 14.37 -6.28
CA SER A 197 11.46 13.94 -5.14
C SER A 197 12.86 14.57 -5.13
N ARG A 198 13.49 14.81 -6.30
CA ARG A 198 14.77 15.53 -6.39
C ARG A 198 14.66 16.98 -5.91
N HIS A 199 13.51 17.63 -6.13
CA HIS A 199 13.25 18.98 -5.64
C HIS A 199 12.93 19.00 -4.14
N ALA A 200 12.06 18.11 -3.69
CA ALA A 200 11.63 18.06 -2.30
C ALA A 200 12.74 17.56 -1.35
N PHE A 201 13.64 16.71 -1.85
CA PHE A 201 14.76 16.13 -1.11
C PHE A 201 16.10 16.50 -1.79
N PRO A 202 16.57 17.73 -1.65
CA PRO A 202 17.80 18.20 -2.31
C PRO A 202 19.06 17.49 -1.80
N ASP A 203 19.06 17.06 -0.54
CA ASP A 203 20.16 16.29 0.06
C ASP A 203 20.20 14.85 -0.50
N PRO A 204 21.35 14.39 -1.06
CA PRO A 204 21.51 13.03 -1.56
C PRO A 204 21.31 11.93 -0.52
N GLU A 205 21.70 12.17 0.74
CA GLU A 205 21.53 11.21 1.82
C GLU A 205 20.04 10.98 2.13
N MET A 206 19.27 12.07 2.27
CA MET A 206 17.82 11.97 2.44
C MET A 206 17.14 11.28 1.26
N ARG A 207 17.58 11.54 0.02
CA ARG A 207 17.06 10.83 -1.15
C ARG A 207 17.40 9.34 -1.13
N GLY A 208 18.59 8.97 -0.68
CA GLY A 208 18.97 7.57 -0.48
C GLY A 208 18.04 6.86 0.51
N LYS A 209 17.70 7.50 1.62
CA LYS A 209 16.71 6.99 2.58
C LYS A 209 15.35 6.80 1.92
N LEU A 210 14.83 7.84 1.24
CA LEU A 210 13.55 7.81 0.54
C LEU A 210 13.47 6.67 -0.49
N TYR A 211 14.48 6.54 -1.36
CA TYR A 211 14.43 5.64 -2.51
C TYR A 211 14.60 4.17 -2.16
N PHE A 212 15.39 3.84 -1.14
CA PHE A 212 15.66 2.45 -0.78
C PHE A 212 16.00 2.21 0.69
N GLY A 213 16.69 3.13 1.38
CA GLY A 213 17.22 2.88 2.73
C GLY A 213 16.12 2.56 3.74
N ASN A 214 15.04 3.36 3.76
CA ASN A 214 13.92 3.15 4.67
C ASN A 214 13.15 1.86 4.37
N LEU A 215 12.96 1.54 3.08
CA LEU A 215 12.30 0.28 2.67
C LEU A 215 13.12 -0.94 3.10
N LEU A 216 14.45 -0.93 2.88
CA LEU A 216 15.32 -2.03 3.30
C LEU A 216 15.29 -2.22 4.82
N SER A 217 15.32 -1.12 5.59
CA SER A 217 15.21 -1.18 7.05
C SER A 217 13.87 -1.73 7.50
N LEU A 218 12.77 -1.34 6.85
CA LEU A 218 11.44 -1.84 7.14
C LEU A 218 11.32 -3.34 6.83
N LEU A 219 11.78 -3.79 5.66
CA LEU A 219 11.79 -5.22 5.28
C LEU A 219 12.63 -6.05 6.26
N ALA A 220 13.84 -5.60 6.58
CA ALA A 220 14.70 -6.27 7.56
C ALA A 220 14.02 -6.40 8.94
N SER A 221 13.30 -5.36 9.39
CA SER A 221 12.53 -5.40 10.64
C SER A 221 11.38 -6.42 10.63
N ALA A 222 10.92 -6.81 9.45
CA ALA A 222 9.89 -7.83 9.25
C ALA A 222 10.48 -9.24 8.99
N GLY A 223 11.80 -9.37 8.94
CA GLY A 223 12.51 -10.64 8.72
C GLY A 223 12.46 -11.13 7.26
N ALA A 224 12.51 -10.17 6.32
CA ALA A 224 12.63 -10.43 4.89
C ALA A 224 14.09 -10.29 4.44
#